data_08517609125f5a416eb5e64946e56238
#
_entry.id   08517609125f5a416eb5e64946e56238
#
_cell.length_a   1.000
_cell.length_b   1.000
_cell.length_c   1.000
_cell.angle_alpha   90.00
_cell.angle_beta   90.00
_cell.angle_gamma   90.00
#
_symmetry.space_group_name_H-M   'P 1'
#
loop_
_entity.id
_entity.type
_entity.pdbx_description
1 polymer ?
#
loop_
_entity_poly.entity_id
_entity_poly.type
_entity_poly.pdbx_seq_one_letter_code
_entity_poly.pdbx_strand_id
1 'polypeptide(L)'
;MRQTSFADFHCSLARSLDLIGDWWTPLIIRDLALGLERFDDLAANLGISRNLLTTRLTGLVAANIVERVRYCDHPPRHLYRLTAAGRDLVPILVALTAWGDRWTPPPEGAPLLFSHDEHRCRPTVCCSTCGQAVTAETLKATPGPGAAPGPGTHLVAGLIDRVAKDPTASRAGHKSAGT
;
A
#
# COMPACT_ATOMS: atom_id res chain seq x y z
N MET A 1 -19.73 10.51 3.74
CA MET A 1 -19.21 10.85 2.42
C MET A 1 -19.18 9.58 1.59
N ARG A 2 -19.75 9.62 0.38
CA ARG A 2 -19.70 8.50 -0.57
C ARG A 2 -18.28 8.49 -1.16
N GLN A 3 -17.51 7.46 -0.91
CA GLN A 3 -16.16 7.33 -1.47
C GLN A 3 -16.29 7.16 -2.99
N THR A 4 -15.58 7.98 -3.76
CA THR A 4 -15.52 7.85 -5.22
C THR A 4 -14.77 6.57 -5.55
N SER A 5 -15.35 5.68 -6.37
CA SER A 5 -14.65 4.48 -6.84
C SER A 5 -13.65 4.85 -7.94
N PHE A 6 -12.49 4.21 -7.90
CA PHE A 6 -11.43 4.32 -8.90
C PHE A 6 -11.37 3.09 -9.83
N ALA A 7 -12.40 2.24 -9.82
CA ALA A 7 -12.42 0.99 -10.60
C ALA A 7 -12.20 1.24 -12.12
N ASP A 8 -12.72 2.36 -12.64
CA ASP A 8 -12.60 2.74 -14.05
C ASP A 8 -11.32 3.54 -14.37
N PHE A 9 -10.46 3.78 -13.38
CA PHE A 9 -9.21 4.50 -13.61
C PHE A 9 -8.18 3.63 -14.33
N HIS A 10 -7.54 4.20 -15.34
CA HIS A 10 -6.41 3.58 -16.07
C HIS A 10 -5.10 3.74 -15.29
N CYS A 11 -5.16 3.62 -13.99
CA CYS A 11 -4.04 3.81 -13.07
C CYS A 11 -4.03 2.71 -12.02
N SER A 12 -3.00 1.86 -12.01
CA SER A 12 -2.87 0.78 -11.04
C SER A 12 -2.83 1.29 -9.60
N LEU A 13 -2.18 2.45 -9.35
CA LEU A 13 -2.17 3.05 -8.02
C LEU A 13 -3.59 3.45 -7.58
N ALA A 14 -4.37 4.12 -8.45
CA ALA A 14 -5.74 4.50 -8.12
C ALA A 14 -6.62 3.28 -7.81
N ARG A 15 -6.51 2.23 -8.62
CA ARG A 15 -7.23 0.95 -8.41
C ARG A 15 -6.79 0.24 -7.12
N SER A 16 -5.52 0.31 -6.76
CA SER A 16 -5.04 -0.21 -5.47
C SER A 16 -5.61 0.59 -4.30
N LEU A 17 -5.66 1.92 -4.41
CA LEU A 17 -6.26 2.78 -3.39
C LEU A 17 -7.77 2.57 -3.24
N ASP A 18 -8.48 2.12 -4.27
CA ASP A 18 -9.89 1.72 -4.17
C ASP A 18 -10.07 0.55 -3.19
N LEU A 19 -9.09 -0.35 -3.12
CA LEU A 19 -9.09 -1.52 -2.25
C LEU A 19 -8.53 -1.24 -0.85
N ILE A 20 -7.43 -0.47 -0.75
CA ILE A 20 -6.68 -0.32 0.50
C ILE A 20 -6.55 1.13 0.97
N GLY A 21 -7.15 2.11 0.27
CA GLY A 21 -6.94 3.53 0.53
C GLY A 21 -7.76 4.13 1.66
N ASP A 22 -8.53 3.35 2.39
CA ASP A 22 -9.14 3.82 3.64
C ASP A 22 -8.17 3.72 4.82
N TRP A 23 -8.43 4.45 5.89
CA TRP A 23 -7.52 4.55 7.04
C TRP A 23 -7.37 3.25 7.82
N TRP A 24 -8.34 2.37 7.80
CA TRP A 24 -8.35 1.16 8.62
C TRP A 24 -7.76 -0.06 7.91
N THR A 25 -7.95 -0.16 6.60
CA THR A 25 -7.51 -1.32 5.82
C THR A 25 -5.99 -1.57 5.93
N PRO A 26 -5.10 -0.56 5.75
CA PRO A 26 -3.66 -0.77 5.96
C PRO A 26 -3.30 -1.23 7.37
N LEU A 27 -4.01 -0.71 8.40
CA LEU A 27 -3.78 -1.10 9.79
C LEU A 27 -4.26 -2.52 10.08
N ILE A 28 -5.39 -2.94 9.50
CA ILE A 28 -5.88 -4.32 9.58
C ILE A 28 -4.86 -5.28 8.94
N ILE A 29 -4.34 -4.96 7.76
CA ILE A 29 -3.34 -5.79 7.06
C ILE A 29 -2.06 -5.88 7.89
N ARG A 30 -1.59 -4.78 8.49
CA ARG A 30 -0.45 -4.76 9.41
C ARG A 30 -0.67 -5.71 10.58
N ASP A 31 -1.83 -5.64 11.23
CA ASP A 31 -2.13 -6.44 12.41
C ASP A 31 -2.22 -7.93 12.08
N LEU A 32 -2.83 -8.27 10.93
CA LEU A 32 -2.85 -9.64 10.42
C LEU A 32 -1.43 -10.15 10.11
N ALA A 33 -0.57 -9.32 9.53
CA ALA A 33 0.83 -9.66 9.28
C ALA A 33 1.63 -9.89 10.56
N LEU A 34 1.26 -9.22 11.66
CA LEU A 34 1.84 -9.40 12.99
C LEU A 34 1.20 -10.56 13.79
N GLY A 35 0.23 -11.28 13.20
CA GLY A 35 -0.36 -12.48 13.79
C GLY A 35 -1.64 -12.25 14.58
N LEU A 36 -2.26 -11.06 14.56
CA LEU A 36 -3.57 -10.82 15.16
C LEU A 36 -4.67 -11.34 14.23
N GLU A 37 -4.97 -12.63 14.30
CA GLU A 37 -5.91 -13.31 13.38
C GLU A 37 -7.37 -13.30 13.85
N ARG A 38 -7.65 -12.97 15.12
CA ARG A 38 -9.01 -13.00 15.68
C ARG A 38 -9.72 -11.66 15.53
N PHE A 39 -11.02 -11.72 15.24
CA PHE A 39 -11.86 -10.53 15.12
C PHE A 39 -11.81 -9.63 16.36
N ASP A 40 -11.92 -10.25 17.55
CA ASP A 40 -11.96 -9.50 18.80
C ASP A 40 -10.61 -8.84 19.12
N ASP A 41 -9.50 -9.50 18.80
CA ASP A 41 -8.15 -8.95 18.98
C ASP A 41 -7.91 -7.76 18.04
N LEU A 42 -8.32 -7.88 16.78
CA LEU A 42 -8.26 -6.77 15.80
C LEU A 42 -9.12 -5.58 16.27
N ALA A 43 -10.35 -5.83 16.72
CA ALA A 43 -11.23 -4.78 17.19
C ALA A 43 -10.66 -4.06 18.42
N ALA A 44 -10.11 -4.81 19.38
CA ALA A 44 -9.50 -4.28 20.59
C ALA A 44 -8.22 -3.48 20.29
N ASN A 45 -7.33 -4.04 19.46
CA ASN A 45 -6.07 -3.39 19.13
C ASN A 45 -6.26 -2.07 18.36
N LEU A 46 -7.18 -2.05 17.42
CA LEU A 46 -7.42 -0.88 16.57
C LEU A 46 -8.37 0.15 17.19
N GLY A 47 -9.14 -0.22 18.24
CA GLY A 47 -10.19 0.63 18.76
C GLY A 47 -11.31 0.90 17.75
N ILE A 48 -11.46 0.05 16.75
CA ILE A 48 -12.45 0.18 15.67
C ILE A 48 -13.80 -0.41 16.10
N SER A 49 -14.91 0.20 15.67
CA SER A 49 -16.23 -0.38 15.94
C SER A 49 -16.39 -1.73 15.23
N ARG A 50 -17.10 -2.67 15.88
CA ARG A 50 -17.35 -4.02 15.33
C ARG A 50 -18.01 -3.99 13.94
N ASN A 51 -18.95 -3.08 13.72
CA ASN A 51 -19.63 -2.94 12.43
C ASN A 51 -18.68 -2.48 11.33
N LEU A 52 -17.83 -1.51 11.62
CA LEU A 52 -16.85 -1.02 10.67
C LEU A 52 -15.79 -2.08 10.35
N LEU A 53 -15.27 -2.77 11.37
CA LEU A 53 -14.34 -3.88 11.18
C LEU A 53 -14.96 -5.00 10.33
N THR A 54 -16.22 -5.38 10.60
CA THR A 54 -16.95 -6.35 9.79
C THR A 54 -17.01 -5.92 8.32
N THR A 55 -17.37 -4.67 8.06
CA THR A 55 -17.43 -4.12 6.69
C THR A 55 -16.09 -4.20 6.00
N ARG A 56 -15.00 -3.81 6.69
CA ARG A 56 -13.63 -3.83 6.12
C ARG A 56 -13.16 -5.25 5.85
N LEU A 57 -13.31 -6.16 6.80
CA LEU A 57 -12.92 -7.56 6.62
C LEU A 57 -13.73 -8.25 5.52
N THR A 58 -15.04 -7.96 5.40
CA THR A 58 -15.87 -8.47 4.31
C THR A 58 -15.36 -7.99 2.95
N GLY A 59 -15.02 -6.71 2.82
CA GLY A 59 -14.42 -6.15 1.59
C GLY A 59 -13.08 -6.80 1.24
N LEU A 60 -12.20 -6.97 2.23
CA LEU A 60 -10.90 -7.61 2.05
C LEU A 60 -11.00 -9.10 1.64
N VAL A 61 -11.99 -9.81 2.19
CA VAL A 61 -12.27 -11.20 1.78
C VAL A 61 -12.81 -11.24 0.35
N ALA A 62 -13.74 -10.35 -0.01
CA ALA A 62 -14.28 -10.25 -1.37
C ALA A 62 -13.19 -9.88 -2.40
N ALA A 63 -12.20 -9.05 -2.00
CA ALA A 63 -11.05 -8.69 -2.83
C ALA A 63 -9.93 -9.74 -2.83
N ASN A 64 -10.12 -10.89 -2.17
CA ASN A 64 -9.12 -11.94 -2.03
C ASN A 64 -7.76 -11.46 -1.43
N ILE A 65 -7.80 -10.44 -0.56
CA ILE A 65 -6.64 -9.97 0.21
C ILE A 65 -6.55 -10.73 1.53
N VAL A 66 -7.70 -11.06 2.11
CA VAL A 66 -7.83 -11.81 3.36
C VAL A 66 -8.68 -13.04 3.11
N GLU A 67 -8.32 -14.14 3.73
CA GLU A 67 -9.17 -15.34 3.83
C GLU A 67 -9.76 -15.47 5.23
N ARG A 68 -10.97 -16.05 5.28
CA ARG A 68 -11.69 -16.33 6.53
C ARG A 68 -11.69 -17.83 6.79
N VAL A 69 -10.94 -18.27 7.80
CA VAL A 69 -10.75 -19.68 8.13
C VAL A 69 -11.57 -20.02 9.38
N ARG A 70 -12.46 -21.00 9.26
CA ARG A 70 -13.25 -21.48 10.41
C ARG A 70 -12.40 -22.37 11.28
N TYR A 71 -12.37 -22.13 12.62
CA TYR A 71 -11.63 -22.94 13.57
C TYR A 71 -12.51 -23.54 14.67
N CYS A 72 -13.77 -23.12 14.81
CA CYS A 72 -14.73 -23.68 15.77
C CYS A 72 -16.12 -23.70 15.12
N ASP A 73 -16.85 -24.79 15.35
CA ASP A 73 -18.17 -25.00 14.75
C ASP A 73 -19.32 -24.51 15.63
N HIS A 74 -19.20 -24.63 16.93
CA HIS A 74 -20.27 -24.29 17.88
C HIS A 74 -19.73 -23.51 19.09
N PRO A 75 -19.96 -22.19 19.20
CA PRO A 75 -20.46 -21.31 18.14
C PRO A 75 -19.43 -21.13 17.01
N PRO A 76 -19.87 -20.80 15.78
CA PRO A 76 -18.96 -20.61 14.66
C PRO A 76 -17.96 -19.49 14.93
N ARG A 77 -16.66 -19.82 14.92
CA ARG A 77 -15.57 -18.85 15.09
C ARG A 77 -14.59 -18.94 13.91
N HIS A 78 -14.06 -17.79 13.56
CA HIS A 78 -13.19 -17.67 12.38
C HIS A 78 -11.92 -16.91 12.73
N LEU A 79 -10.83 -17.29 12.05
CA LEU A 79 -9.60 -16.54 11.94
C LEU A 79 -9.59 -15.81 10.60
N TYR A 80 -8.87 -14.71 10.54
CA TYR A 80 -8.60 -13.95 9.33
C TYR A 80 -7.11 -14.02 9.03
N ARG A 81 -6.75 -14.37 7.80
CA ARG A 81 -5.36 -14.55 7.37
C ARG A 81 -5.12 -13.84 6.06
N LEU A 82 -3.91 -13.37 5.85
CA LEU A 82 -3.52 -12.80 4.57
C LEU A 82 -3.39 -13.91 3.52
N THR A 83 -3.99 -13.71 2.35
CA THR A 83 -3.74 -14.50 1.15
C THR A 83 -2.35 -14.19 0.57
N ALA A 84 -1.97 -14.80 -0.55
CA ALA A 84 -0.76 -14.40 -1.28
C ALA A 84 -0.79 -12.92 -1.65
N ALA A 85 -1.90 -12.44 -2.22
CA ALA A 85 -2.09 -11.02 -2.58
C ALA A 85 -2.02 -10.10 -1.35
N GLY A 86 -2.57 -10.53 -0.20
CA GLY A 86 -2.45 -9.78 1.05
C GLY A 86 -1.02 -9.71 1.58
N ARG A 87 -0.27 -10.81 1.48
CA ARG A 87 1.15 -10.84 1.87
C ARG A 87 2.02 -9.94 1.01
N ASP A 88 1.72 -9.80 -0.29
CA ASP A 88 2.44 -8.91 -1.20
C ASP A 88 2.26 -7.42 -0.84
N LEU A 89 1.21 -7.06 -0.08
CA LEU A 89 1.03 -5.71 0.45
C LEU A 89 1.93 -5.40 1.66
N VAL A 90 2.41 -6.42 2.38
CA VAL A 90 3.19 -6.21 3.61
C VAL A 90 4.47 -5.40 3.35
N PRO A 91 5.33 -5.72 2.37
CA PRO A 91 6.52 -4.93 2.10
C PRO A 91 6.20 -3.48 1.70
N ILE A 92 5.06 -3.23 1.05
CA ILE A 92 4.61 -1.87 0.71
C ILE A 92 4.27 -1.09 1.98
N LEU A 93 3.53 -1.70 2.92
CA LEU A 93 3.19 -1.08 4.20
C LEU A 93 4.42 -0.87 5.09
N VAL A 94 5.38 -1.79 5.05
CA VAL A 94 6.66 -1.66 5.76
C VAL A 94 7.48 -0.50 5.19
N ALA A 95 7.52 -0.31 3.86
CA ALA A 95 8.15 0.86 3.25
C ALA A 95 7.43 2.16 3.63
N LEU A 96 6.08 2.15 3.68
CA LEU A 96 5.29 3.29 4.13
C LEU A 96 5.56 3.62 5.61
N THR A 97 5.69 2.60 6.47
CA THR A 97 6.06 2.77 7.88
C THR A 97 7.45 3.42 8.00
N ALA A 98 8.43 2.95 7.23
CA ALA A 98 9.77 3.55 7.24
C ALA A 98 9.78 5.01 6.76
N TRP A 99 8.88 5.39 5.85
CA TRP A 99 8.64 6.78 5.47
C TRP A 99 8.03 7.57 6.62
N GLY A 100 7.01 7.01 7.31
CA GLY A 100 6.35 7.62 8.47
C GLY A 100 7.32 7.87 9.61
N ASP A 101 8.16 6.89 9.96
CA ASP A 101 9.19 7.01 11.00
C ASP A 101 10.20 8.13 10.71
N ARG A 102 10.43 8.44 9.45
CA ARG A 102 11.33 9.53 9.04
C ARG A 102 10.68 10.90 9.10
N TRP A 103 9.42 11.02 8.65
CA TRP A 103 8.79 12.31 8.36
C TRP A 103 7.67 12.69 9.34
N THR A 104 7.09 11.71 10.01
CA THR A 104 5.98 11.87 10.96
C THR A 104 6.16 10.97 12.19
N PRO A 105 7.39 10.93 12.80
CA PRO A 105 7.64 10.02 13.91
C PRO A 105 6.77 10.40 15.13
N PRO A 106 6.31 9.41 15.92
CA PRO A 106 5.79 9.66 17.25
C PRO A 106 6.85 10.35 18.14
N PRO A 107 6.44 11.08 19.20
CA PRO A 107 7.37 11.80 20.08
C PRO A 107 8.50 10.92 20.65
N GLU A 108 8.19 9.66 20.97
CA GLU A 108 9.15 8.71 21.53
C GLU A 108 9.97 7.95 20.47
N GLY A 109 9.78 8.27 19.19
CA GLY A 109 10.44 7.62 18.06
C GLY A 109 9.65 6.46 17.46
N ALA A 110 10.30 5.68 16.59
CA ALA A 110 9.69 4.58 15.86
C ALA A 110 9.16 3.49 16.82
N PRO A 111 7.85 3.16 16.78
CA PRO A 111 7.27 2.16 17.68
C PRO A 111 7.61 0.72 17.31
N LEU A 112 8.02 0.48 16.05
CA LEU A 112 8.39 -0.83 15.53
C LEU A 112 9.76 -0.74 14.85
N LEU A 113 10.59 -1.75 15.10
CA LEU A 113 11.87 -1.91 14.43
C LEU A 113 11.82 -3.17 13.59
N PHE A 114 12.25 -3.08 12.34
CA PHE A 114 12.27 -4.21 11.44
C PHE A 114 13.64 -4.91 11.45
N SER A 115 13.59 -6.22 11.35
CA SER A 115 14.75 -7.06 11.11
C SER A 115 14.52 -7.91 9.87
N HIS A 116 15.57 -8.13 9.12
CA HIS A 116 15.61 -9.09 8.03
C HIS A 116 16.70 -10.11 8.39
N ASP A 117 16.31 -11.37 8.45
CA ASP A 117 17.14 -12.44 9.02
C ASP A 117 17.64 -12.05 10.44
N GLU A 118 18.94 -12.01 10.68
CA GLU A 118 19.53 -11.75 12.00
C GLU A 118 19.99 -10.31 12.22
N HIS A 119 19.72 -9.39 11.28
CA HIS A 119 20.16 -8.00 11.40
C HIS A 119 19.00 -7.00 11.32
N ARG A 120 19.15 -5.89 12.04
CA ARG A 120 18.23 -4.76 11.91
C ARG A 120 18.37 -4.13 10.53
N CYS A 121 17.25 -3.84 9.90
CA CYS A 121 17.23 -3.19 8.61
C CYS A 121 16.31 -1.98 8.60
N ARG A 122 16.58 -1.07 7.69
CA ARG A 122 15.63 -0.04 7.28
C ARG A 122 15.08 -0.46 5.92
N PRO A 123 13.80 -0.83 5.85
CA PRO A 123 13.20 -1.25 4.60
C PRO A 123 13.29 -0.15 3.54
N THR A 124 13.65 -0.53 2.34
CA THR A 124 13.72 0.36 1.17
C THR A 124 13.26 -0.35 -0.08
N VAL A 125 12.80 0.40 -1.08
CA VAL A 125 12.41 -0.15 -2.37
C VAL A 125 13.65 -0.26 -3.25
N CYS A 126 13.89 -1.46 -3.79
CA CYS A 126 15.03 -1.76 -4.63
C CYS A 126 14.60 -2.22 -6.02
N CYS A 127 15.44 -1.97 -7.01
CA CYS A 127 15.27 -2.51 -8.36
C CYS A 127 15.48 -4.03 -8.34
N SER A 128 14.52 -4.80 -8.85
CA SER A 128 14.61 -6.26 -8.91
C SER A 128 15.71 -6.79 -9.82
N THR A 129 16.23 -5.96 -10.74
CA THR A 129 17.27 -6.34 -11.70
C THR A 129 18.67 -6.08 -11.17
N CYS A 130 18.91 -4.91 -10.55
CA CYS A 130 20.25 -4.51 -10.11
C CYS A 130 20.42 -4.39 -8.60
N GLY A 131 19.34 -4.55 -7.82
CA GLY A 131 19.36 -4.47 -6.35
C GLY A 131 19.56 -3.07 -5.77
N GLN A 132 19.77 -2.06 -6.60
CA GLN A 132 19.98 -0.68 -6.13
C GLN A 132 18.69 -0.06 -5.63
N ALA A 133 18.79 0.84 -4.65
CA ALA A 133 17.66 1.58 -4.14
C ALA A 133 17.01 2.45 -5.23
N VAL A 134 15.69 2.40 -5.30
CA VAL A 134 14.90 3.25 -6.21
C VAL A 134 14.62 4.58 -5.55
N THR A 135 15.00 5.68 -6.22
CA THR A 135 14.74 7.05 -5.76
C THR A 135 13.95 7.83 -6.83
N ALA A 136 13.41 8.98 -6.45
CA ALA A 136 12.67 9.84 -7.38
C ALA A 136 13.55 10.29 -8.57
N GLU A 137 14.87 10.44 -8.34
CA GLU A 137 15.83 10.89 -9.36
C GLU A 137 16.23 9.76 -10.33
N THR A 138 16.22 8.52 -9.86
CA THR A 138 16.64 7.35 -10.64
C THR A 138 15.48 6.65 -11.35
N LEU A 139 14.25 6.85 -10.87
CA LEU A 139 13.06 6.22 -11.43
C LEU A 139 12.61 6.96 -12.69
N LYS A 140 12.37 6.22 -13.76
CA LYS A 140 11.77 6.72 -15.00
C LYS A 140 10.51 5.92 -15.32
N ALA A 141 9.44 6.60 -15.66
CA ALA A 141 8.22 5.96 -16.14
C ALA A 141 8.23 5.93 -17.68
N THR A 142 7.85 4.79 -18.24
CA THR A 142 7.62 4.60 -19.69
C THR A 142 6.23 4.03 -19.91
N PRO A 143 5.61 4.26 -21.09
CA PRO A 143 4.30 3.68 -21.38
C PRO A 143 4.33 2.17 -21.28
N GLY A 144 3.40 1.59 -20.53
CA GLY A 144 3.17 0.14 -20.49
C GLY A 144 2.11 -0.29 -21.52
N PRO A 145 1.86 -1.60 -21.67
CA PRO A 145 0.87 -2.12 -22.61
C PRO A 145 -0.55 -1.57 -22.41
N GLY A 146 -0.90 -1.20 -21.18
CA GLY A 146 -2.20 -0.60 -20.83
C GLY A 146 -2.18 0.92 -20.81
N ALA A 147 -1.14 1.57 -21.31
CA ALA A 147 -1.06 3.03 -21.31
C ALA A 147 -2.08 3.61 -22.31
N ALA A 148 -3.09 4.26 -21.77
CA ALA A 148 -4.10 4.97 -22.56
C ALA A 148 -4.54 6.23 -21.81
N PRO A 149 -4.90 7.31 -22.52
CA PRO A 149 -5.60 8.44 -21.92
C PRO A 149 -6.95 7.98 -21.36
N GLY A 150 -7.22 8.30 -20.12
CA GLY A 150 -8.47 7.92 -19.47
C GLY A 150 -8.63 8.58 -18.11
N PRO A 151 -9.68 8.29 -17.34
CA PRO A 151 -9.83 8.78 -15.99
C PRO A 151 -8.55 8.53 -15.16
N GLY A 152 -8.02 9.58 -14.53
CA GLY A 152 -6.79 9.52 -13.73
C GLY A 152 -5.48 9.56 -14.52
N THR A 153 -5.48 9.46 -15.87
CA THR A 153 -4.27 9.42 -16.70
C THR A 153 -4.26 10.33 -17.91
N HIS A 154 -5.28 11.17 -18.12
CA HIS A 154 -5.40 12.04 -19.28
C HIS A 154 -4.14 12.86 -19.60
N LEU A 155 -3.57 13.50 -18.60
CA LEU A 155 -2.35 14.30 -18.76
C LEU A 155 -1.08 13.48 -18.57
N VAL A 156 -1.11 12.49 -17.67
CA VAL A 156 0.06 11.65 -17.34
C VAL A 156 0.49 10.82 -18.54
N ALA A 157 -0.44 10.24 -19.30
CA ALA A 157 -0.13 9.49 -20.51
C ALA A 157 0.68 10.34 -21.52
N GLY A 158 0.24 11.58 -21.76
CA GLY A 158 0.97 12.49 -22.64
C GLY A 158 2.30 13.01 -22.09
N LEU A 159 2.47 13.06 -20.76
CA LEU A 159 3.76 13.38 -20.14
C LEU A 159 4.76 12.22 -20.31
N ILE A 160 4.32 11.00 -20.06
CA ILE A 160 5.15 9.79 -20.18
C ILE A 160 5.62 9.64 -21.64
N ASP A 161 4.73 9.82 -22.62
CA ASP A 161 5.10 9.76 -24.05
C ASP A 161 6.13 10.82 -24.46
N ARG A 162 6.03 12.04 -23.92
CA ARG A 162 7.01 13.10 -24.18
C ARG A 162 8.38 12.79 -23.58
N VAL A 163 8.41 12.31 -22.33
CA VAL A 163 9.66 11.92 -21.64
C VAL A 163 10.32 10.72 -22.33
N ALA A 164 9.52 9.77 -22.84
CA ALA A 164 10.04 8.64 -23.61
C ALA A 164 10.68 9.06 -24.94
N LYS A 165 10.13 10.10 -25.60
CA LYS A 165 10.64 10.64 -26.88
C LYS A 165 11.79 11.63 -26.71
N ASP A 166 11.86 12.33 -25.58
CA ASP A 166 12.92 13.30 -25.25
C ASP A 166 13.39 13.11 -23.78
N PRO A 167 14.42 12.28 -23.55
CA PRO A 167 14.96 12.04 -22.21
C PRO A 167 15.54 13.29 -21.53
N THR A 168 15.77 14.39 -22.28
CA THR A 168 16.30 15.64 -21.73
C THR A 168 15.22 16.55 -21.15
N ALA A 169 13.97 16.38 -21.54
CA ALA A 169 12.82 17.17 -21.08
C ALA A 169 12.52 16.98 -19.57
N SER A 170 12.94 15.88 -18.95
CA SER A 170 12.76 15.59 -17.53
C SER A 170 13.54 16.51 -16.58
N ARG A 171 14.56 17.23 -17.05
CA ARG A 171 15.43 18.09 -16.23
C ARG A 171 14.97 19.55 -16.12
N ALA A 172 13.98 19.98 -16.90
CA ALA A 172 13.60 21.39 -16.98
C ALA A 172 12.63 21.86 -15.87
N GLY A 173 12.04 20.95 -15.08
CA GLY A 173 10.99 21.26 -14.10
C GLY A 173 11.46 21.59 -12.68
N HIS A 174 12.76 21.58 -12.40
CA HIS A 174 13.28 21.76 -11.02
C HIS A 174 14.25 22.93 -10.89
N LYS A 175 13.96 24.06 -11.58
CA LYS A 175 14.67 25.32 -11.30
C LYS A 175 13.73 26.28 -10.57
N SER A 176 14.17 26.59 -9.35
CA SER A 176 13.84 27.76 -8.51
C SER A 176 12.42 27.90 -7.96
N ALA A 177 12.22 27.46 -6.72
CA ALA A 177 11.58 28.27 -5.71
C ALA A 177 12.56 28.36 -4.54
N GLY A 178 13.53 29.27 -4.69
CA GLY A 178 14.42 29.73 -3.65
C GLY A 178 14.26 31.26 -3.60
N THR A 179 13.67 31.71 -2.57
CA THR A 179 13.94 32.93 -1.75
C THR A 179 12.95 32.96 -0.63
#